data_eb22aa52897fe48d1a90c3d74b612ba5
#
_entry.id   eb22aa52897fe48d1a90c3d74b612ba5
#
_cell.length_a   1.000
_cell.length_b   1.000
_cell.length_c   1.000
_cell.angle_alpha   90.00
_cell.angle_beta   90.00
_cell.angle_gamma   90.00
#
_symmetry.space_group_name_H-M   'P 1'
#
loop_
_entity.id
_entity.type
_entity.pdbx_description
1 polymer ?
#
loop_
_entity_poly.entity_id
_entity_poly.type
_entity_poly.pdbx_seq_one_letter_code
_entity_poly.pdbx_strand_id
1 'polypeptide(L)' 'MAADHSGEMYRLRLPTLAIQTKDGRIESVVVPDGAVLTTRSSLIDSAGFIECEWDGRIVMILALDLRQRAERVDLVS' A
#
# COMPACT_ATOMS: atom_id res chain seq x y z
N MET A 1 -12.43 -14.08 -15.18
CA MET A 1 -12.15 -14.03 -14.79
C MET A 1 -11.47 -13.40 -14.20
N ALA A 2 -11.40 -13.19 -13.80
CA ALA A 2 -10.97 -12.67 -13.26
C ALA A 2 -10.05 -12.30 -12.89
N ALA A 3 -9.68 -12.23 -12.86
CA ALA A 3 -8.78 -11.96 -12.55
C ALA A 3 -8.29 -10.98 -11.92
N ASP A 4 -8.37 -10.65 -11.52
CA ASP A 4 -8.01 -9.66 -11.10
C ASP A 4 -7.32 -9.58 -10.01
N HIS A 5 -6.93 -9.87 -9.75
CA HIS A 5 -6.26 -9.70 -8.88
C HIS A 5 -5.20 -9.11 -8.92
N SER A 6 -5.12 -8.60 -8.97
CA SER A 6 -4.12 -7.69 -9.11
C SER A 6 -3.48 -7.22 -7.86
N GLY A 7 -3.85 -7.66 -6.74
CA GLY A 7 -3.25 -7.22 -5.51
C GLY A 7 -1.83 -7.72 -5.36
N GLU A 8 -0.90 -6.82 -5.09
CA GLU A 8 0.47 -7.17 -4.76
C GLU A 8 0.70 -6.84 -3.30
N MET A 9 1.51 -7.64 -2.63
CA MET A 9 1.78 -7.44 -1.21
C MET A 9 3.17 -6.89 -1.02
N TYR A 10 3.28 -5.91 -0.16
CA TYR A 10 4.55 -5.27 0.15
C TYR A 10 4.71 -5.16 1.65
N ARG A 11 5.92 -5.36 2.12
CA ARG A 11 6.26 -5.15 3.52
C ARG A 11 7.11 -3.92 3.64
N LEU A 12 6.71 -3.01 4.50
CA LEU A 12 7.48 -1.79 4.70
C LEU A 12 8.73 -2.09 5.51
N ARG A 13 9.84 -1.54 5.06
CA ARG A 13 11.11 -1.64 5.78
C ARG A 13 11.38 -0.41 6.60
N LEU A 14 10.64 0.66 6.35
CA LEU A 14 10.74 1.91 7.07
C LEU A 14 9.35 2.42 7.33
N PRO A 15 9.14 3.16 8.44
CA PRO A 15 7.84 3.81 8.63
C PRO A 15 7.54 4.72 7.46
N THR A 16 6.31 4.72 7.00
CA THR A 16 5.95 5.43 5.78
C THR A 16 4.66 6.19 6.00
N LEU A 17 4.65 7.43 5.55
CA LEU A 17 3.47 8.27 5.66
C LEU A 17 2.43 7.83 4.65
N ALA A 18 1.19 7.75 5.12
CA ALA A 18 0.05 7.41 4.28
C ALA A 18 -1.07 8.40 4.56
N ILE A 19 -2.06 8.38 3.68
CA ILE A 19 -3.22 9.24 3.81
C ILE A 19 -4.45 8.35 3.87
N GLN A 20 -5.35 8.65 4.77
CA GLN A 20 -6.61 7.94 4.86
C GLN A 20 -7.75 8.93 4.98
N THR A 21 -8.93 8.49 4.57
CA THR A 21 -10.15 9.27 4.75
C THR A 21 -10.92 8.68 5.90
N LYS A 22 -11.29 9.52 6.84
CA LYS A 22 -12.04 9.09 8.00
C LYS A 22 -13.10 10.14 8.29
N ASP A 23 -14.36 9.71 8.29
CA ASP A 23 -15.50 10.61 8.56
C ASP A 23 -15.48 11.83 7.64
N GLY A 24 -15.16 11.63 6.38
CA GLY A 24 -15.13 12.70 5.39
C GLY A 24 -13.92 13.59 5.48
N ARG A 25 -12.97 13.26 6.33
CA ARG A 25 -11.76 14.05 6.50
C ARG A 25 -10.56 13.28 6.01
N ILE A 26 -9.60 14.02 5.49
CA ILE A 26 -8.34 13.44 5.07
C ILE A 26 -7.34 13.59 6.20
N GLU A 27 -6.76 12.47 6.60
CA GLU A 27 -5.80 12.44 7.69
C GLU A 27 -4.54 11.75 7.24
N SER A 28 -3.41 12.19 7.77
CA SER A 28 -2.18 11.46 7.55
C SER A 28 -1.98 10.47 8.68
N VAL A 29 -1.38 9.35 8.35
CA VAL A 29 -1.09 8.29 9.31
C VAL A 29 0.25 7.70 8.96
N VAL A 30 1.01 7.32 9.98
CA VAL A 30 2.29 6.67 9.76
C VAL A 30 2.08 5.17 9.84
N VAL A 31 2.40 4.49 8.75
CA VAL A 31 2.33 3.03 8.72
C VAL A 31 3.69 2.53 9.19
N PRO A 32 3.73 1.70 10.22
CA PRO A 32 5.01 1.30 10.80
C PRO A 32 5.79 0.35 9.92
N ASP A 33 7.09 0.28 10.18
CA ASP A 33 7.91 -0.71 9.51
C ASP A 33 7.42 -2.10 9.90
N GLY A 34 7.60 -3.04 8.98
CA GLY A 34 7.09 -4.39 9.16
C GLY A 34 5.66 -4.57 8.74
N ALA A 35 4.91 -3.49 8.52
CA ALA A 35 3.52 -3.60 8.08
C ALA A 35 3.45 -4.18 6.68
N VAL A 36 2.46 -5.03 6.46
CA VAL A 36 2.23 -5.62 5.14
C VAL A 36 1.03 -4.94 4.52
N LEU A 37 1.21 -4.47 3.30
CA LEU A 37 0.19 -3.74 2.56
C LEU A 37 -0.17 -4.54 1.32
N THR A 38 -1.44 -4.51 0.95
CA THR A 38 -1.88 -5.10 -0.30
C THR A 38 -2.32 -3.98 -1.22
N THR A 39 -1.67 -3.86 -2.37
CA THR A 39 -2.04 -2.81 -3.33
C THR A 39 -3.23 -3.27 -4.14
N ARG A 40 -3.98 -2.31 -4.64
CA ARG A 40 -5.15 -2.61 -5.45
C ARG A 40 -4.88 -2.41 -6.93
N SER A 41 -3.69 -1.98 -7.27
CA SER A 41 -3.28 -1.82 -8.66
C SER A 41 -1.80 -2.10 -8.76
N SER A 42 -1.33 -2.24 -9.99
CA SER A 42 0.08 -2.54 -10.20
C SER A 42 0.94 -1.35 -9.82
N LEU A 43 1.96 -1.60 -9.03
CA LEU A 43 2.89 -0.55 -8.63
C LEU A 43 3.71 -0.06 -9.83
N ILE A 44 3.97 -0.96 -10.78
CA ILE A 44 4.80 -0.60 -11.92
C ILE A 44 4.17 0.49 -12.75
N ASP A 45 2.84 0.42 -12.90
CA ASP A 45 2.13 1.37 -13.74
C ASP A 45 1.60 2.56 -12.98
N SER A 46 1.92 2.65 -11.69
CA SER A 46 1.32 3.68 -10.85
C SER A 46 2.24 4.87 -10.70
N ALA A 47 1.63 6.04 -10.69
CA ALA A 47 2.30 7.28 -10.37
C ALA A 47 1.44 7.99 -9.32
N GLY A 48 2.08 8.75 -8.45
CA GLY A 48 1.36 9.43 -7.40
C GLY A 48 0.91 8.44 -6.33
N PHE A 49 -0.27 8.67 -5.78
CA PHE A 49 -0.77 7.83 -4.69
C PHE A 49 -1.46 6.59 -5.23
N ILE A 50 -1.30 5.49 -4.53
CA ILE A 50 -2.03 4.27 -4.84
C ILE A 50 -2.76 3.80 -3.59
N GLU A 51 -3.87 3.11 -3.83
CA GLU A 51 -4.67 2.56 -2.74
C GLU A 51 -4.05 1.26 -2.24
N CYS A 52 -3.96 1.15 -0.94
CA CYS A 52 -3.45 -0.04 -0.30
C CYS A 52 -4.36 -0.45 0.83
N GLU A 53 -4.47 -1.74 1.04
CA GLU A 53 -5.16 -2.28 2.20
C GLU A 53 -4.15 -2.55 3.30
N TRP A 54 -4.45 -2.02 4.48
CA TRP A 54 -3.59 -2.24 5.62
C TRP A 54 -4.45 -2.33 6.87
N ASP A 55 -4.32 -3.44 7.58
CA ASP A 55 -5.00 -3.63 8.86
C ASP A 55 -6.50 -3.38 8.73
N GLY A 56 -7.10 -3.89 7.66
CA GLY A 56 -8.54 -3.79 7.45
C GLY A 56 -9.03 -2.44 6.99
N ARG A 57 -8.14 -1.53 6.64
CA ARG A 57 -8.52 -0.21 6.17
C ARG A 57 -7.81 0.12 4.88
N ILE A 58 -8.33 1.11 4.18
CA ILE A 58 -7.73 1.58 2.93
C ILE A 58 -6.92 2.83 3.22
N VAL A 59 -5.67 2.80 2.81
CA VAL A 59 -4.80 3.98 2.91
C VAL A 59 -4.21 4.24 1.55
N MET A 60 -3.76 5.47 1.33
CA MET A 60 -3.11 5.84 0.08
C MET A 60 -1.67 6.19 0.37
N ILE A 61 -0.77 5.60 -0.40
CA ILE A 61 0.66 5.77 -0.23
C ILE A 61 1.26 6.13 -1.57
N LEU A 62 2.24 7.01 -1.56
CA LEU A 62 2.94 7.33 -2.79
C LEU A 62 3.62 6.09 -3.34
N ALA A 63 3.40 5.84 -4.63
CA ALA A 63 4.02 4.69 -5.28
C ALA A 63 5.54 4.74 -5.14
N LEU A 64 6.10 5.94 -5.21
CA LEU A 64 7.54 6.10 -5.05
C LEU A 64 8.01 5.62 -3.68
N ASP A 65 7.24 5.93 -2.64
CA ASP A 65 7.60 5.49 -1.30
C ASP A 65 7.57 3.97 -1.20
N LEU A 66 6.58 3.34 -1.82
CA LEU A 66 6.53 1.88 -1.81
C LEU A 66 7.73 1.28 -2.53
N ARG A 67 8.12 1.88 -3.65
CA ARG A 67 9.28 1.36 -4.38
C ARG A 67 10.56 1.47 -3.57
N GLN A 68 10.70 2.53 -2.80
CA GLN A 68 11.94 2.81 -2.08
C GLN A 68 11.96 2.24 -0.67
N ARG A 69 10.80 2.11 -0.03
CA ARG A 69 10.74 1.77 1.39
C ARG A 69 10.11 0.43 1.67
N ALA A 70 9.70 -0.29 0.64
CA ALA A 70 9.04 -1.57 0.84
C ALA A 70 9.68 -2.63 -0.03
N GLU A 71 9.48 -3.87 0.37
CA GLU A 71 9.90 -5.00 -0.43
C GLU A 71 8.68 -5.81 -0.78
N ARG A 72 8.69 -6.38 -1.96
CA ARG A 72 7.58 -7.19 -2.38
C ARG A 72 7.59 -8.51 -1.63
N VAL A 73 6.43 -8.89 -1.16
CA VAL A 73 6.25 -10.16 -0.47
C VAL A 73 5.60 -11.13 -1.44
N ASP A 74 6.31 -12.19 -1.79
CA ASP A 74 5.75 -13.19 -2.66
C ASP A 74 5.12 -14.27 -1.82
N LEU A 75 3.90 -14.59 -2.15
CA LEU A 75 3.22 -15.70 -1.51
C LEU A 75 3.62 -16.96 -2.25
N VAL A 76 4.35 -17.79 -1.57
CA VAL A 76 4.74 -19.08 -2.12
C VAL A 76 3.76 -20.11 -1.61
N SER A 77 3.14 -20.76 -2.52
CA SER A 77 2.17 -21.78 -2.14
C SER A 77 2.72 -23.15 -2.37
#